data_e3da79328ca7edf632831bce847f04af
#
_entry.id   e3da79328ca7edf632831bce847f04af
#
_cell.length_a   1.000
_cell.length_b   1.000
_cell.length_c   1.000
_cell.angle_alpha   90.00
_cell.angle_beta   90.00
_cell.angle_gamma   90.00
#
_symmetry.space_group_name_H-M   'P 1'
#
loop_
_entity.id
_entity.type
_entity.pdbx_description
1 polymer ?
#
loop_
_entity_poly.entity_id
_entity_poly.type
_entity_poly.pdbx_seq_one_letter_code
_entity_poly.pdbx_strand_id
1 'polypeptide(L)'
;MRAICLGVMLATSMAAASLGLSENVASSGPYKVLKTAKVGGEGGYDYIFADVRGRRLYVPRGGPSGLTVFNLDTLEAAGAMPDVHAGGAAVDPKSHHGFSTTKPLTMWDANTLKIIKIIDVDGRPDGILFDPYNERVWVLSHQPPHATVIDPKEGTVVGTLDLGGAPEQAVSDEKGTIYVNISDKANIAVVDAKNMKVTTHYDVSSKGSHGSGLALDLKNHILFAYYREPSPTVVIVDARNGNIITTLPTGMGVDTVAFNPRTREAISAEYAGTMTFIKESSPTSFAVEQTLQTMAGAKTLALDTKTNRLFTMAAEFGPPPPDAKPGPAGRPPRGPMIEGSFSILMVGQ
;
A
#
# COMPACT_ATOMS: atom_id res chain seq x y z
N MET A 1 25.92 58.40 -56.54
CA MET A 1 25.00 58.20 -55.44
C MET A 1 24.80 56.70 -55.29
N ARG A 2 25.40 56.12 -54.27
CA ARG A 2 25.27 54.66 -53.94
C ARG A 2 24.35 54.52 -52.78
N ALA A 3 23.22 53.83 -52.91
CA ALA A 3 22.29 53.51 -51.85
C ALA A 3 22.77 52.20 -51.18
N ILE A 4 22.93 52.25 -49.85
CA ILE A 4 23.26 51.11 -49.00
C ILE A 4 21.95 50.57 -48.41
N CYS A 5 21.55 49.35 -48.77
CA CYS A 5 20.44 48.67 -48.10
C CYS A 5 20.98 47.94 -46.86
N LEU A 6 20.44 48.34 -45.72
CA LEU A 6 20.71 47.70 -44.44
C LEU A 6 19.65 46.61 -44.21
N GLY A 7 20.05 45.33 -44.26
CA GLY A 7 19.19 44.21 -43.93
C GLY A 7 19.20 43.94 -42.42
N VAL A 8 18.04 44.01 -41.79
CA VAL A 8 17.84 43.64 -40.37
C VAL A 8 17.50 42.16 -40.34
N MET A 9 18.39 41.32 -39.80
CA MET A 9 18.10 39.93 -39.44
C MET A 9 17.42 39.90 -38.07
N LEU A 10 16.14 39.47 -38.07
CA LEU A 10 15.44 39.11 -36.86
C LEU A 10 15.82 37.68 -36.46
N ALA A 11 16.57 37.53 -35.38
CA ALA A 11 16.82 36.22 -34.76
C ALA A 11 15.68 35.89 -33.79
N THR A 12 14.83 34.97 -34.17
CA THR A 12 13.82 34.37 -33.27
C THR A 12 14.47 33.28 -32.41
N SER A 13 14.71 33.60 -31.17
CA SER A 13 15.12 32.60 -30.15
C SER A 13 13.92 31.76 -29.72
N MET A 14 13.82 30.51 -30.13
CA MET A 14 12.93 29.53 -29.54
C MET A 14 13.49 29.12 -28.19
N ALA A 15 12.84 29.57 -27.12
CA ALA A 15 13.05 29.04 -25.80
C ALA A 15 12.34 27.68 -25.70
N ALA A 16 13.10 26.61 -25.72
CA ALA A 16 12.60 25.29 -25.38
C ALA A 16 12.36 25.22 -23.86
N ALA A 17 11.10 25.25 -23.44
CA ALA A 17 10.73 24.95 -22.07
C ALA A 17 10.96 23.45 -21.83
N SER A 18 12.06 23.10 -21.17
CA SER A 18 12.27 21.77 -20.63
C SER A 18 11.30 21.58 -19.45
N LEU A 19 10.24 20.81 -19.65
CA LEU A 19 9.46 20.22 -18.57
C LEU A 19 10.40 19.30 -17.79
N GLY A 20 10.94 19.81 -16.70
CA GLY A 20 11.73 19.04 -15.74
C GLY A 20 10.84 18.00 -15.08
N LEU A 21 10.82 16.79 -15.62
CA LEU A 21 10.46 15.61 -14.85
C LEU A 21 11.54 15.49 -13.76
N SER A 22 11.19 15.78 -12.52
CA SER A 22 12.02 15.48 -11.37
C SER A 22 12.14 13.96 -11.29
N GLU A 23 13.18 13.39 -11.89
CA GLU A 23 13.59 12.03 -11.62
C GLU A 23 13.93 11.97 -10.12
N ASN A 24 13.18 11.17 -9.35
CA ASN A 24 13.56 10.82 -8.00
C ASN A 24 14.85 10.00 -8.07
N VAL A 25 15.98 10.70 -8.01
CA VAL A 25 17.30 10.06 -7.98
C VAL A 25 17.39 9.29 -6.65
N ALA A 26 17.62 7.98 -6.74
CA ALA A 26 17.87 7.15 -5.56
C ALA A 26 18.97 7.79 -4.71
N SER A 27 18.67 8.06 -3.44
CA SER A 27 19.62 8.68 -2.52
C SER A 27 20.37 7.63 -1.71
N SER A 28 21.62 7.92 -1.37
CA SER A 28 22.38 7.10 -0.42
C SER A 28 21.73 7.15 0.97
N GLY A 29 21.66 6.00 1.63
CA GLY A 29 21.07 5.89 2.98
C GLY A 29 21.32 4.51 3.58
N PRO A 30 20.81 4.24 4.79
CA PRO A 30 21.11 3.00 5.50
C PRO A 30 20.41 1.78 4.91
N TYR A 31 19.31 1.96 4.18
CA TYR A 31 18.53 0.85 3.65
C TYR A 31 19.05 0.34 2.32
N LYS A 32 18.98 -0.97 2.14
CA LYS A 32 19.36 -1.68 0.92
C LYS A 32 18.49 -2.90 0.70
N VAL A 33 18.42 -3.38 -0.53
CA VAL A 33 17.85 -4.69 -0.83
C VAL A 33 18.81 -5.75 -0.33
N LEU A 34 18.41 -6.46 0.73
CA LEU A 34 19.21 -7.51 1.36
C LEU A 34 19.15 -8.83 0.60
N LYS A 35 17.96 -9.12 0.02
CA LYS A 35 17.71 -10.36 -0.71
C LYS A 35 16.62 -10.11 -1.75
N THR A 36 16.80 -10.68 -2.93
CA THR A 36 15.76 -10.87 -3.94
C THR A 36 15.55 -12.35 -4.15
N ALA A 37 14.38 -12.85 -3.78
CA ALA A 37 14.02 -14.26 -3.96
C ALA A 37 13.08 -14.39 -5.17
N LYS A 38 13.55 -14.98 -6.27
CA LYS A 38 12.70 -15.37 -7.39
C LYS A 38 11.85 -16.57 -6.97
N VAL A 39 10.55 -16.35 -6.80
CA VAL A 39 9.62 -17.38 -6.29
C VAL A 39 8.67 -17.88 -7.37
N GLY A 40 8.65 -17.22 -8.53
CA GLY A 40 7.84 -17.61 -9.68
C GLY A 40 6.34 -17.53 -9.41
N GLY A 41 5.57 -18.35 -10.13
CA GLY A 41 4.11 -18.34 -10.10
C GLY A 41 3.49 -17.28 -11.00
N GLU A 42 2.19 -17.43 -11.28
CA GLU A 42 1.43 -16.62 -12.21
C GLU A 42 0.36 -15.77 -11.51
N GLY A 43 -0.19 -14.82 -12.27
CA GLY A 43 -1.28 -13.95 -11.83
C GLY A 43 -0.83 -12.62 -11.24
N GLY A 44 -1.79 -11.70 -11.10
CA GLY A 44 -1.59 -10.42 -10.45
C GLY A 44 -1.21 -10.58 -8.98
N TYR A 45 -0.80 -9.50 -8.35
CA TYR A 45 -0.45 -9.45 -6.93
C TYR A 45 -0.90 -8.11 -6.33
N ASP A 46 -1.18 -8.13 -5.04
CA ASP A 46 -1.68 -6.97 -4.31
C ASP A 46 -1.11 -6.89 -2.89
N TYR A 47 -1.91 -6.77 -1.84
CA TYR A 47 -1.46 -6.53 -0.47
C TYR A 47 -0.66 -7.70 0.11
N ILE A 48 0.66 -7.54 0.19
CA ILE A 48 1.54 -8.48 0.91
C ILE A 48 1.35 -8.32 2.42
N PHE A 49 1.31 -9.43 3.17
CA PHE A 49 1.07 -9.40 4.61
C PHE A 49 2.11 -10.22 5.38
N ALA A 50 2.72 -9.61 6.40
CA ALA A 50 3.66 -10.27 7.31
C ALA A 50 2.95 -10.64 8.63
N ASP A 51 2.70 -11.92 8.85
CA ASP A 51 2.37 -12.46 10.16
C ASP A 51 3.66 -12.57 10.97
N VAL A 52 3.95 -11.51 11.72
CA VAL A 52 5.17 -11.40 12.54
C VAL A 52 5.20 -12.46 13.64
N ARG A 53 4.05 -12.85 14.19
CA ARG A 53 3.94 -13.83 15.27
C ARG A 53 4.12 -15.26 14.75
N GLY A 54 3.42 -15.61 13.68
CA GLY A 54 3.50 -16.92 13.02
C GLY A 54 4.74 -17.10 12.14
N ARG A 55 5.54 -16.04 11.93
CA ARG A 55 6.74 -16.02 11.04
C ARG A 55 6.41 -16.44 9.62
N ARG A 56 5.28 -15.94 9.08
CA ARG A 56 4.82 -16.22 7.73
C ARG A 56 4.63 -14.93 6.94
N LEU A 57 4.98 -15.00 5.66
CA LEU A 57 4.73 -13.94 4.68
C LEU A 57 3.67 -14.45 3.71
N TYR A 58 2.51 -13.82 3.72
CA TYR A 58 1.41 -14.14 2.81
C TYR A 58 1.50 -13.26 1.58
N VAL A 59 1.50 -13.88 0.42
CA VAL A 59 1.64 -13.23 -0.88
C VAL A 59 0.41 -13.56 -1.72
N PRO A 60 -0.60 -12.66 -1.73
CA PRO A 60 -1.81 -12.84 -2.51
C PRO A 60 -1.55 -12.77 -4.01
N ARG A 61 -2.09 -13.73 -4.76
CA ARG A 61 -1.98 -13.82 -6.22
C ARG A 61 -3.37 -13.97 -6.84
N GLY A 62 -3.62 -13.19 -7.88
CA GLY A 62 -4.89 -13.22 -8.61
C GLY A 62 -5.03 -14.29 -9.69
N GLY A 63 -4.10 -15.23 -9.77
CA GLY A 63 -4.06 -16.27 -10.79
C GLY A 63 -3.98 -17.69 -10.18
N PRO A 64 -3.58 -18.69 -10.95
CA PRO A 64 -3.56 -20.09 -10.49
C PRO A 64 -2.64 -20.37 -9.29
N SER A 65 -1.74 -19.43 -8.96
CA SER A 65 -0.90 -19.54 -7.77
C SER A 65 -1.66 -19.33 -6.45
N GLY A 66 -2.79 -18.63 -6.47
CA GLY A 66 -3.62 -18.37 -5.30
C GLY A 66 -2.88 -17.60 -4.20
N LEU A 67 -3.18 -17.87 -2.93
CA LEU A 67 -2.46 -17.28 -1.80
C LEU A 67 -1.23 -18.14 -1.47
N THR A 68 -0.05 -17.63 -1.77
CA THR A 68 1.22 -18.31 -1.49
C THR A 68 1.81 -17.83 -0.15
N VAL A 69 2.48 -18.74 0.56
CA VAL A 69 3.01 -18.50 1.90
C VAL A 69 4.49 -18.82 1.95
N PHE A 70 5.27 -17.93 2.53
CA PHE A 70 6.72 -18.08 2.68
C PHE A 70 7.12 -17.95 4.14
N ASN A 71 8.24 -18.54 4.50
CA ASN A 71 8.87 -18.28 5.78
C ASN A 71 9.38 -16.83 5.82
N LEU A 72 8.99 -16.07 6.84
CA LEU A 72 9.28 -14.63 6.94
C LEU A 72 10.79 -14.35 7.14
N ASP A 73 11.55 -15.31 7.68
CA ASP A 73 12.98 -15.14 7.95
C ASP A 73 13.85 -15.54 6.74
N THR A 74 13.45 -16.59 6.00
CA THR A 74 14.26 -17.19 4.93
C THR A 74 13.76 -16.92 3.52
N LEU A 75 12.46 -16.57 3.35
CA LEU A 75 11.73 -16.51 2.09
C LEU A 75 11.62 -17.88 1.37
N GLU A 76 11.82 -18.97 2.08
CA GLU A 76 11.53 -20.30 1.56
C GLU A 76 10.03 -20.55 1.54
N ALA A 77 9.56 -21.32 0.54
CA ALA A 77 8.15 -21.66 0.42
C ALA A 77 7.68 -22.44 1.67
N ALA A 78 6.60 -21.99 2.29
CA ALA A 78 5.99 -22.59 3.48
C ALA A 78 4.60 -23.19 3.18
N GLY A 79 4.08 -23.02 1.97
CA GLY A 79 2.82 -23.56 1.51
C GLY A 79 2.10 -22.66 0.53
N ALA A 80 0.93 -23.12 0.08
CA ALA A 80 0.05 -22.37 -0.81
C ALA A 80 -1.39 -22.82 -0.66
N MET A 81 -2.31 -21.92 -1.00
CA MET A 81 -3.75 -22.17 -1.14
C MET A 81 -4.16 -21.75 -2.57
N PRO A 82 -4.04 -22.64 -3.56
CA PRO A 82 -4.21 -22.27 -4.97
C PRO A 82 -5.63 -21.80 -5.31
N ASP A 83 -6.65 -22.27 -4.57
CA ASP A 83 -8.04 -21.89 -4.77
C ASP A 83 -8.42 -20.57 -4.07
N VAL A 84 -7.46 -19.89 -3.41
CA VAL A 84 -7.68 -18.63 -2.68
C VAL A 84 -7.07 -17.45 -3.46
N HIS A 85 -7.86 -16.85 -4.33
CA HIS A 85 -7.43 -15.74 -5.20
C HIS A 85 -7.65 -14.39 -4.49
N ALA A 86 -6.81 -14.07 -3.52
CA ALA A 86 -6.98 -12.91 -2.65
C ALA A 86 -6.33 -11.63 -3.16
N GLY A 87 -6.90 -10.47 -2.82
CA GLY A 87 -6.24 -9.17 -2.85
C GLY A 87 -5.37 -8.95 -1.62
N GLY A 88 -5.86 -9.30 -0.43
CA GLY A 88 -5.17 -9.15 0.84
C GLY A 88 -5.39 -10.31 1.80
N ALA A 89 -4.59 -10.33 2.87
CA ALA A 89 -4.68 -11.31 3.94
C ALA A 89 -4.49 -10.66 5.30
N ALA A 90 -5.11 -11.22 6.34
CA ALA A 90 -4.87 -10.91 7.74
C ALA A 90 -4.99 -12.18 8.59
N VAL A 91 -4.32 -12.20 9.73
CA VAL A 91 -4.35 -13.32 10.69
C VAL A 91 -4.72 -12.79 12.06
N ASP A 92 -5.70 -13.42 12.71
CA ASP A 92 -5.94 -13.23 14.13
C ASP A 92 -4.89 -14.00 14.94
N PRO A 93 -4.04 -13.31 15.72
CA PRO A 93 -2.97 -13.95 16.46
C PRO A 93 -3.44 -14.83 17.65
N LYS A 94 -4.73 -14.76 18.04
CA LYS A 94 -5.29 -15.57 19.13
C LYS A 94 -5.88 -16.88 18.65
N SER A 95 -6.77 -16.80 17.66
CA SER A 95 -7.40 -18.01 17.10
C SER A 95 -6.49 -18.74 16.12
N HIS A 96 -5.46 -18.08 15.58
CA HIS A 96 -4.67 -18.52 14.44
C HIS A 96 -5.51 -18.71 13.16
N HIS A 97 -6.62 -18.01 13.04
CA HIS A 97 -7.42 -18.00 11.84
C HIS A 97 -6.95 -16.88 10.91
N GLY A 98 -6.71 -17.24 9.65
CA GLY A 98 -6.41 -16.30 8.59
C GLY A 98 -7.64 -16.00 7.75
N PHE A 99 -7.66 -14.81 7.14
CA PHE A 99 -8.73 -14.31 6.29
C PHE A 99 -8.16 -13.71 5.02
N SER A 100 -8.83 -13.90 3.89
CA SER A 100 -8.43 -13.33 2.61
C SER A 100 -9.59 -12.61 1.93
N THR A 101 -9.27 -11.48 1.29
CA THR A 101 -10.24 -10.66 0.55
C THR A 101 -10.58 -11.25 -0.80
N THR A 102 -11.21 -12.42 -0.77
CA THR A 102 -11.88 -13.04 -1.91
C THR A 102 -13.38 -12.71 -1.90
N LYS A 103 -14.10 -13.05 -2.94
CA LYS A 103 -15.57 -13.06 -2.92
C LYS A 103 -16.07 -14.42 -3.42
N PRO A 104 -16.61 -15.26 -2.51
CA PRO A 104 -16.75 -15.06 -1.04
C PRO A 104 -15.41 -14.99 -0.30
N LEU A 105 -15.39 -14.47 0.94
CA LEU A 105 -14.20 -14.47 1.79
C LEU A 105 -13.83 -15.90 2.17
N THR A 106 -12.53 -16.14 2.31
CA THR A 106 -12.02 -17.42 2.79
C THR A 106 -11.39 -17.26 4.15
N MET A 107 -11.81 -18.09 5.10
CA MET A 107 -11.21 -18.26 6.42
C MET A 107 -10.42 -19.56 6.44
N TRP A 108 -9.16 -19.52 6.91
CA TRP A 108 -8.30 -20.71 6.99
C TRP A 108 -7.56 -20.81 8.31
N ASP A 109 -7.08 -22.00 8.64
CA ASP A 109 -6.15 -22.20 9.76
C ASP A 109 -4.73 -21.76 9.35
N ALA A 110 -4.17 -20.77 10.03
CA ALA A 110 -2.88 -20.20 9.69
C ALA A 110 -1.69 -21.16 9.92
N ASN A 111 -1.84 -22.23 10.69
CA ASN A 111 -0.81 -23.23 10.90
C ASN A 111 -0.77 -24.29 9.78
N THR A 112 -1.96 -24.76 9.38
CA THR A 112 -2.12 -25.88 8.44
C THR A 112 -2.45 -25.46 7.02
N LEU A 113 -2.86 -24.19 6.81
CA LEU A 113 -3.36 -23.61 5.56
C LEU A 113 -4.64 -24.30 5.03
N LYS A 114 -5.35 -25.04 5.88
CA LYS A 114 -6.63 -25.63 5.51
C LYS A 114 -7.76 -24.63 5.59
N ILE A 115 -8.61 -24.60 4.58
CA ILE A 115 -9.82 -23.79 4.58
C ILE A 115 -10.75 -24.31 5.68
N ILE A 116 -11.18 -23.39 6.56
CA ILE A 116 -12.12 -23.65 7.65
C ILE A 116 -13.54 -23.31 7.20
N LYS A 117 -13.69 -22.14 6.56
CA LYS A 117 -15.01 -21.59 6.23
C LYS A 117 -14.95 -20.67 5.03
N ILE A 118 -16.02 -20.66 4.26
CA ILE A 118 -16.31 -19.68 3.24
C ILE A 118 -17.38 -18.75 3.81
N ILE A 119 -17.18 -17.44 3.68
CA ILE A 119 -18.03 -16.42 4.27
C ILE A 119 -18.55 -15.50 3.16
N ASP A 120 -19.85 -15.52 2.97
CA ASP A 120 -20.49 -14.64 2.00
C ASP A 120 -20.48 -13.21 2.50
N VAL A 121 -20.09 -12.29 1.62
CA VAL A 121 -20.06 -10.85 1.87
C VAL A 121 -20.51 -10.08 0.64
N ASP A 122 -21.06 -8.91 0.88
CA ASP A 122 -21.39 -7.99 -0.18
C ASP A 122 -20.20 -7.13 -0.61
N GLY A 123 -20.40 -6.29 -1.62
CA GLY A 123 -19.40 -5.38 -2.14
C GLY A 123 -18.33 -6.04 -3.01
N ARG A 124 -17.16 -5.42 -3.03
CA ARG A 124 -15.92 -5.88 -3.71
C ARG A 124 -14.77 -5.82 -2.73
N PRO A 125 -14.56 -6.87 -1.92
CA PRO A 125 -13.48 -6.95 -0.94
C PRO A 125 -12.10 -6.68 -1.55
N ASP A 126 -11.30 -5.88 -0.84
CA ASP A 126 -9.96 -5.47 -1.27
C ASP A 126 -8.98 -5.44 -0.08
N GLY A 127 -8.95 -4.35 0.70
CA GLY A 127 -8.13 -4.24 1.89
C GLY A 127 -8.68 -5.04 3.08
N ILE A 128 -7.82 -5.32 4.05
CA ILE A 128 -8.19 -6.07 5.26
C ILE A 128 -7.32 -5.64 6.43
N LEU A 129 -7.91 -5.56 7.62
CA LEU A 129 -7.27 -5.20 8.87
C LEU A 129 -7.75 -6.11 9.99
N PHE A 130 -6.86 -6.65 10.82
CA PHE A 130 -7.20 -7.15 12.15
C PHE A 130 -7.04 -6.02 13.16
N ASP A 131 -8.13 -5.68 13.89
CA ASP A 131 -8.10 -4.69 14.95
C ASP A 131 -7.90 -5.37 16.30
N PRO A 132 -6.77 -5.17 16.99
CA PRO A 132 -6.50 -5.81 18.26
C PRO A 132 -7.34 -5.27 19.43
N TYR A 133 -7.95 -4.08 19.29
CA TYR A 133 -8.80 -3.49 20.34
C TYR A 133 -10.08 -4.29 20.56
N ASN A 134 -10.80 -4.57 19.49
CA ASN A 134 -12.07 -5.31 19.58
C ASN A 134 -11.98 -6.75 19.08
N GLU A 135 -10.76 -7.17 18.67
CA GLU A 135 -10.49 -8.52 18.16
C GLU A 135 -11.39 -8.88 16.97
N ARG A 136 -11.49 -7.97 15.99
CA ARG A 136 -12.30 -8.13 14.79
C ARG A 136 -11.46 -8.00 13.54
N VAL A 137 -11.87 -8.71 12.51
CA VAL A 137 -11.33 -8.54 11.16
C VAL A 137 -12.25 -7.58 10.42
N TRP A 138 -11.65 -6.51 9.90
CA TRP A 138 -12.30 -5.49 9.08
C TRP A 138 -11.92 -5.72 7.63
N VAL A 139 -12.90 -6.04 6.82
CA VAL A 139 -12.75 -6.26 5.37
C VAL A 139 -13.24 -5.01 4.67
N LEU A 140 -12.37 -4.35 3.97
CA LEU A 140 -12.66 -3.12 3.21
C LEU A 140 -13.10 -3.46 1.80
N SER A 141 -14.05 -2.69 1.27
CA SER A 141 -14.63 -2.91 -0.04
C SER A 141 -14.82 -1.60 -0.80
N HIS A 142 -14.37 -1.57 -2.06
CA HIS A 142 -14.58 -0.42 -2.94
C HIS A 142 -16.04 -0.17 -3.33
N GLN A 143 -16.93 -1.11 -2.99
CA GLN A 143 -18.37 -1.01 -3.20
C GLN A 143 -19.10 -1.24 -1.89
N PRO A 144 -20.25 -0.58 -1.67
CA PRO A 144 -21.05 -0.78 -0.46
C PRO A 144 -21.44 -2.25 -0.22
N PRO A 145 -21.47 -2.67 1.05
CA PRO A 145 -21.01 -1.93 2.22
C PRO A 145 -19.49 -1.75 2.19
N HIS A 146 -19.01 -0.55 2.52
CA HIS A 146 -17.56 -0.24 2.39
C HIS A 146 -16.69 -0.94 3.41
N ALA A 147 -17.26 -1.42 4.51
CA ALA A 147 -16.59 -2.31 5.45
C ALA A 147 -17.54 -3.40 5.92
N THR A 148 -17.00 -4.63 6.04
CA THR A 148 -17.65 -5.78 6.68
C THR A 148 -16.80 -6.22 7.85
N VAL A 149 -17.41 -6.38 9.04
CA VAL A 149 -16.73 -6.73 10.27
C VAL A 149 -17.01 -8.18 10.60
N ILE A 150 -15.96 -8.95 10.84
CA ILE A 150 -15.99 -10.40 11.05
C ILE A 150 -15.54 -10.74 12.48
N ASP A 151 -16.25 -11.63 13.15
CA ASP A 151 -15.74 -12.33 14.31
C ASP A 151 -14.71 -13.39 13.88
N PRO A 152 -13.43 -13.26 14.23
CA PRO A 152 -12.40 -14.15 13.69
C PRO A 152 -12.43 -15.55 14.31
N LYS A 153 -13.08 -15.75 15.43
CA LYS A 153 -13.19 -17.06 16.05
C LYS A 153 -14.20 -17.94 15.32
N GLU A 154 -15.38 -17.38 15.04
CA GLU A 154 -16.49 -18.12 14.44
C GLU A 154 -16.62 -17.92 12.92
N GLY A 155 -15.91 -16.94 12.36
CA GLY A 155 -16.03 -16.55 10.96
C GLY A 155 -17.46 -16.08 10.64
N THR A 156 -18.04 -15.27 11.50
CA THR A 156 -19.39 -14.71 11.30
C THR A 156 -19.33 -13.21 11.07
N VAL A 157 -20.16 -12.71 10.15
CA VAL A 157 -20.35 -11.27 9.96
C VAL A 157 -21.08 -10.72 11.18
N VAL A 158 -20.46 -9.76 11.87
CA VAL A 158 -21.04 -9.10 13.05
C VAL A 158 -21.60 -7.72 12.72
N GLY A 159 -21.26 -7.17 11.59
CA GLY A 159 -21.82 -5.90 11.13
C GLY A 159 -21.22 -5.44 9.83
N THR A 160 -21.82 -4.39 9.26
CA THR A 160 -21.35 -3.68 8.07
C THR A 160 -21.40 -2.19 8.31
N LEU A 161 -20.59 -1.43 7.58
CA LEU A 161 -20.47 0.01 7.72
C LEU A 161 -20.27 0.67 6.37
N ASP A 162 -20.99 1.77 6.14
CA ASP A 162 -20.71 2.69 5.04
C ASP A 162 -19.64 3.70 5.50
N LEU A 163 -18.51 3.75 4.81
CA LEU A 163 -17.40 4.67 5.08
C LEU A 163 -17.51 6.00 4.34
N GLY A 164 -18.56 6.18 3.54
CA GLY A 164 -18.80 7.40 2.76
C GLY A 164 -18.03 7.48 1.44
N GLY A 165 -17.31 6.43 1.05
CA GLY A 165 -16.54 6.35 -0.19
C GLY A 165 -15.69 5.09 -0.28
N ALA A 166 -14.92 4.95 -1.35
CA ALA A 166 -14.08 3.78 -1.62
C ALA A 166 -12.85 3.75 -0.70
N PRO A 167 -12.78 2.80 0.27
CA PRO A 167 -11.65 2.68 1.16
C PRO A 167 -10.43 2.05 0.47
N GLU A 168 -9.26 2.46 0.91
CA GLU A 168 -7.97 1.82 0.62
C GLU A 168 -7.38 1.26 1.93
N GLN A 169 -6.15 1.62 2.30
CA GLN A 169 -5.54 1.12 3.52
C GLN A 169 -6.17 1.73 4.79
N ALA A 170 -6.33 0.89 5.81
CA ALA A 170 -6.77 1.28 7.15
C ALA A 170 -5.70 0.98 8.20
N VAL A 171 -5.73 1.75 9.29
CA VAL A 171 -4.89 1.53 10.48
C VAL A 171 -5.73 1.69 11.76
N SER A 172 -5.42 0.88 12.78
CA SER A 172 -6.03 0.96 14.11
C SER A 172 -5.11 1.72 15.08
N ASP A 173 -5.69 2.51 15.97
CA ASP A 173 -4.96 3.10 17.10
C ASP A 173 -4.80 2.13 18.28
N GLU A 174 -5.32 0.90 18.13
CA GLU A 174 -5.34 -0.16 19.15
C GLU A 174 -6.08 0.25 20.45
N LYS A 175 -6.83 1.34 20.40
CA LYS A 175 -7.60 1.91 21.54
C LYS A 175 -9.06 2.19 21.21
N GLY A 176 -9.49 1.80 20.02
CA GLY A 176 -10.89 1.86 19.59
C GLY A 176 -11.15 2.78 18.41
N THR A 177 -10.12 3.36 17.80
CA THR A 177 -10.26 4.17 16.60
C THR A 177 -9.58 3.49 15.41
N ILE A 178 -10.31 3.36 14.30
CA ILE A 178 -9.76 2.95 13.01
C ILE A 178 -9.80 4.16 12.08
N TYR A 179 -8.67 4.43 11.42
CA TYR A 179 -8.55 5.43 10.37
C TYR A 179 -8.50 4.73 9.03
N VAL A 180 -9.25 5.23 8.05
CA VAL A 180 -9.36 4.63 6.71
C VAL A 180 -9.17 5.70 5.65
N ASN A 181 -8.20 5.52 4.76
CA ASN A 181 -8.01 6.43 3.63
C ASN A 181 -9.11 6.20 2.58
N ILE A 182 -9.88 7.23 2.26
CA ILE A 182 -10.99 7.16 1.31
C ILE A 182 -10.55 7.76 -0.03
N SER A 183 -10.30 6.87 -0.98
CA SER A 183 -9.62 7.19 -2.24
C SER A 183 -10.36 8.22 -3.09
N ASP A 184 -11.66 8.04 -3.28
CA ASP A 184 -12.50 8.87 -4.15
C ASP A 184 -13.01 10.17 -3.51
N LYS A 185 -12.71 10.41 -2.22
CA LYS A 185 -13.20 11.57 -1.46
C LYS A 185 -12.09 12.47 -0.94
N ALA A 186 -10.83 12.12 -1.11
CA ALA A 186 -9.69 12.87 -0.58
C ALA A 186 -9.84 13.19 0.91
N ASN A 187 -10.24 12.21 1.71
CA ASN A 187 -10.38 12.34 3.16
C ASN A 187 -9.99 11.04 3.87
N ILE A 188 -9.89 11.11 5.19
CA ILE A 188 -9.64 9.97 6.07
C ILE A 188 -10.88 9.79 6.94
N ALA A 189 -11.57 8.66 6.80
CA ALA A 189 -12.68 8.30 7.68
C ALA A 189 -12.14 7.91 9.07
N VAL A 190 -12.76 8.43 10.11
CA VAL A 190 -12.47 8.11 11.52
C VAL A 190 -13.60 7.27 12.07
N VAL A 191 -13.30 6.04 12.45
CA VAL A 191 -14.28 5.02 12.82
C VAL A 191 -14.14 4.66 14.29
N ASP A 192 -15.23 4.74 15.02
CA ASP A 192 -15.37 4.10 16.33
C ASP A 192 -15.52 2.59 16.10
N ALA A 193 -14.46 1.85 16.43
CA ALA A 193 -14.40 0.42 16.19
C ALA A 193 -15.38 -0.37 17.08
N LYS A 194 -15.68 0.11 18.28
CA LYS A 194 -16.60 -0.53 19.21
C LYS A 194 -18.06 -0.46 18.73
N ASN A 195 -18.46 0.74 18.26
CA ASN A 195 -19.83 1.00 17.85
C ASN A 195 -20.04 0.80 16.34
N MET A 196 -18.97 0.46 15.58
CA MET A 196 -18.95 0.32 14.14
C MET A 196 -19.58 1.55 13.44
N LYS A 197 -19.08 2.73 13.77
CA LYS A 197 -19.65 4.00 13.30
C LYS A 197 -18.57 4.97 12.86
N VAL A 198 -18.76 5.60 11.70
CA VAL A 198 -17.96 6.76 11.30
C VAL A 198 -18.31 7.94 12.22
N THR A 199 -17.32 8.49 12.89
CA THR A 199 -17.46 9.64 13.79
C THR A 199 -17.22 10.97 13.09
N THR A 200 -16.28 11.00 12.16
CA THR A 200 -15.94 12.17 11.35
C THR A 200 -15.11 11.76 10.13
N HIS A 201 -14.85 12.73 9.25
CA HIS A 201 -13.87 12.60 8.18
C HIS A 201 -12.88 13.78 8.29
N TYR A 202 -11.58 13.48 8.15
CA TYR A 202 -10.54 14.48 8.05
C TYR A 202 -10.34 14.88 6.59
N ASP A 203 -10.68 16.09 6.22
CA ASP A 203 -10.54 16.60 4.86
C ASP A 203 -9.08 16.94 4.56
N VAL A 204 -8.54 16.34 3.50
CA VAL A 204 -7.18 16.60 3.01
C VAL A 204 -7.15 17.01 1.54
N SER A 205 -8.31 17.30 0.97
CA SER A 205 -8.50 17.64 -0.46
C SER A 205 -7.67 18.84 -0.93
N SER A 206 -7.30 19.73 -0.01
CA SER A 206 -6.42 20.85 -0.31
C SER A 206 -4.96 20.45 -0.58
N LYS A 207 -4.57 19.20 -0.30
CA LYS A 207 -3.19 18.70 -0.40
C LYS A 207 -3.01 17.47 -1.28
N GLY A 208 -4.07 16.73 -1.54
CA GLY A 208 -4.00 15.55 -2.39
C GLY A 208 -5.36 14.94 -2.67
N SER A 209 -5.40 14.09 -3.68
CA SER A 209 -6.56 13.28 -4.07
C SER A 209 -6.12 11.89 -4.53
N HIS A 210 -7.06 10.98 -4.70
CA HIS A 210 -6.79 9.57 -4.99
C HIS A 210 -5.86 8.95 -3.93
N GLY A 211 -6.37 8.92 -2.70
CA GLY A 211 -5.69 8.32 -1.55
C GLY A 211 -5.40 6.84 -1.74
N SER A 212 -4.34 6.34 -1.11
CA SER A 212 -3.94 4.93 -1.12
C SER A 212 -3.46 4.48 0.25
N GLY A 213 -2.16 4.47 0.49
CA GLY A 213 -1.56 4.05 1.74
C GLY A 213 -1.91 4.94 2.92
N LEU A 214 -1.99 4.33 4.11
CA LEU A 214 -2.15 5.01 5.38
C LEU A 214 -1.32 4.31 6.46
N ALA A 215 -0.49 5.07 7.18
CA ALA A 215 0.26 4.58 8.32
C ALA A 215 0.05 5.48 9.54
N LEU A 216 0.27 4.93 10.74
CA LEU A 216 0.05 5.63 12.00
C LEU A 216 1.25 5.46 12.94
N ASP A 217 1.81 6.58 13.41
CA ASP A 217 2.59 6.57 14.64
C ASP A 217 1.65 6.61 15.85
N LEU A 218 1.51 5.45 16.49
CA LEU A 218 0.68 5.29 17.70
C LEU A 218 1.13 6.16 18.87
N LYS A 219 2.43 6.42 18.97
CA LYS A 219 3.02 7.17 20.09
C LYS A 219 2.72 8.65 20.01
N ASN A 220 2.89 9.24 18.83
CA ASN A 220 2.74 10.68 18.62
C ASN A 220 1.40 11.05 18.01
N HIS A 221 0.55 10.05 17.69
CA HIS A 221 -0.75 10.23 17.03
C HIS A 221 -0.62 10.95 15.69
N ILE A 222 0.29 10.49 14.84
CA ILE A 222 0.55 11.05 13.52
C ILE A 222 0.12 10.07 12.44
N LEU A 223 -0.77 10.50 11.55
CA LEU A 223 -1.14 9.79 10.34
C LEU A 223 -0.24 10.22 9.17
N PHE A 224 0.20 9.26 8.40
CA PHE A 224 0.89 9.45 7.13
C PHE A 224 -0.04 8.93 6.02
N ALA A 225 -0.74 9.83 5.36
CA ALA A 225 -1.73 9.52 4.33
C ALA A 225 -1.17 9.85 2.95
N TYR A 226 -1.14 8.84 2.05
CA TYR A 226 -0.51 8.94 0.75
C TYR A 226 -1.53 9.17 -0.35
N TYR A 227 -1.23 10.11 -1.24
CA TYR A 227 -2.09 10.56 -2.33
C TYR A 227 -1.33 10.54 -3.66
N ARG A 228 -2.05 10.21 -4.75
CA ARG A 228 -1.47 10.03 -6.09
C ARG A 228 -1.52 11.30 -6.92
N GLU A 229 -2.45 12.21 -6.65
CA GLU A 229 -2.72 13.41 -7.45
C GLU A 229 -2.77 14.69 -6.60
N PRO A 230 -2.46 15.86 -7.19
CA PRO A 230 -1.98 16.12 -8.56
C PRO A 230 -0.52 15.66 -8.77
N SER A 231 0.21 15.40 -7.70
CA SER A 231 1.55 14.80 -7.69
C SER A 231 1.66 13.84 -6.50
N PRO A 232 2.45 12.75 -6.61
CA PRO A 232 2.63 11.82 -5.51
C PRO A 232 3.12 12.52 -4.25
N THR A 233 2.33 12.44 -3.18
CA THR A 233 2.60 13.15 -1.93
C THR A 233 2.13 12.35 -0.72
N VAL A 234 2.80 12.53 0.42
CA VAL A 234 2.28 12.17 1.72
C VAL A 234 1.76 13.43 2.43
N VAL A 235 0.56 13.36 2.94
CA VAL A 235 -0.05 14.36 3.82
C VAL A 235 0.08 13.84 5.24
N ILE A 236 0.79 14.60 6.09
CA ILE A 236 1.05 14.24 7.48
C ILE A 236 0.05 14.97 8.35
N VAL A 237 -0.72 14.22 9.13
CA VAL A 237 -1.93 14.71 9.82
C VAL A 237 -1.87 14.34 11.30
N ASP A 238 -2.29 15.26 12.16
CA ASP A 238 -2.54 14.97 13.58
C ASP A 238 -3.81 14.11 13.71
N ALA A 239 -3.64 12.85 14.11
CA ALA A 239 -4.72 11.88 14.23
C ALA A 239 -5.79 12.24 15.25
N ARG A 240 -5.53 13.17 16.18
CA ARG A 240 -6.46 13.59 17.23
C ARG A 240 -7.53 14.56 16.74
N ASN A 241 -7.24 15.31 15.67
CA ASN A 241 -8.09 16.42 15.23
C ASN A 241 -8.17 16.61 13.72
N GLY A 242 -7.38 15.89 12.92
CA GLY A 242 -7.36 15.98 11.47
C GLY A 242 -6.57 17.18 10.91
N ASN A 243 -5.86 17.93 11.75
CA ASN A 243 -5.06 19.05 11.27
C ASN A 243 -3.87 18.58 10.44
N ILE A 244 -3.73 19.13 9.24
CA ILE A 244 -2.58 18.88 8.38
C ILE A 244 -1.36 19.56 8.98
N ILE A 245 -0.31 18.79 9.27
CA ILE A 245 0.95 19.28 9.82
C ILE A 245 1.85 19.76 8.68
N THR A 246 2.07 18.89 7.69
CA THR A 246 2.91 19.18 6.52
C THR A 246 2.66 18.19 5.40
N THR A 247 3.33 18.38 4.26
CA THR A 247 3.36 17.44 3.14
C THR A 247 4.78 17.23 2.68
N LEU A 248 5.10 16.01 2.18
CA LEU A 248 6.38 15.69 1.56
C LEU A 248 6.15 14.94 0.25
N PRO A 249 7.08 15.06 -0.72
CA PRO A 249 7.00 14.30 -1.96
C PRO A 249 7.27 12.81 -1.70
N THR A 250 6.73 11.96 -2.57
CA THR A 250 6.96 10.50 -2.57
C THR A 250 7.05 10.00 -4.01
N GLY A 251 7.38 8.73 -4.21
CA GLY A 251 7.41 8.14 -5.53
C GLY A 251 6.03 7.85 -6.12
N MET A 252 5.98 7.60 -7.42
CA MET A 252 4.73 7.38 -8.15
C MET A 252 4.13 6.00 -7.86
N GLY A 253 2.82 5.98 -7.58
CA GLY A 253 2.03 4.75 -7.50
C GLY A 253 2.19 4.00 -6.19
N VAL A 254 2.24 4.73 -5.08
CA VAL A 254 2.11 4.15 -3.73
C VAL A 254 0.79 3.39 -3.62
N ASP A 255 0.83 2.23 -2.98
CA ASP A 255 -0.34 1.41 -2.70
C ASP A 255 -0.46 1.12 -1.19
N THR A 256 0.55 0.50 -0.58
CA THR A 256 0.60 0.32 0.86
C THR A 256 1.84 0.97 1.48
N VAL A 257 1.69 1.29 2.76
CA VAL A 257 2.71 1.95 3.56
C VAL A 257 2.75 1.35 4.95
N ALA A 258 3.85 1.56 5.67
CA ALA A 258 3.98 1.16 7.06
C ALA A 258 4.69 2.25 7.87
N PHE A 259 4.41 2.32 9.16
CA PHE A 259 5.21 3.07 10.11
C PHE A 259 6.05 2.11 10.94
N ASN A 260 7.37 2.34 10.97
CA ASN A 260 8.27 1.59 11.83
C ASN A 260 8.49 2.36 13.15
N PRO A 261 7.89 1.92 14.27
CA PRO A 261 7.99 2.64 15.54
C PRO A 261 9.41 2.61 16.12
N ARG A 262 10.24 1.65 15.74
CA ARG A 262 11.62 1.54 16.23
C ARG A 262 12.53 2.59 15.60
N THR A 263 12.40 2.80 14.30
CA THR A 263 13.19 3.80 13.57
C THR A 263 12.48 5.14 13.46
N ARG A 264 11.18 5.21 13.78
CA ARG A 264 10.29 6.36 13.60
C ARG A 264 10.29 6.83 12.14
N GLU A 265 9.95 5.93 11.24
CA GLU A 265 9.92 6.18 9.82
C GLU A 265 8.59 5.71 9.22
N ALA A 266 7.98 6.56 8.43
CA ALA A 266 6.93 6.16 7.50
C ALA A 266 7.59 5.72 6.19
N ILE A 267 7.18 4.57 5.68
CA ILE A 267 7.82 3.90 4.56
C ILE A 267 6.77 3.58 3.52
N SER A 268 7.01 3.97 2.27
CA SER A 268 6.13 3.66 1.13
C SER A 268 6.85 2.80 0.09
N ALA A 269 6.10 1.89 -0.52
CA ALA A 269 6.53 1.18 -1.73
C ALA A 269 5.81 1.76 -2.94
N GLU A 270 6.54 2.00 -4.02
CA GLU A 270 6.09 2.76 -5.17
C GLU A 270 6.18 1.94 -6.45
N TYR A 271 5.11 1.96 -7.23
CA TYR A 271 5.03 1.28 -8.52
C TYR A 271 6.19 1.65 -9.49
N ALA A 272 6.72 2.87 -9.37
CA ALA A 272 7.87 3.32 -10.15
C ALA A 272 9.14 2.50 -9.89
N GLY A 273 9.16 1.69 -8.83
CA GLY A 273 10.31 0.86 -8.46
C GLY A 273 11.22 1.55 -7.43
N THR A 274 10.63 2.34 -6.57
CA THR A 274 11.33 2.96 -5.45
C THR A 274 10.65 2.62 -4.11
N MET A 275 11.33 2.92 -3.02
CA MET A 275 10.80 2.89 -1.66
C MET A 275 11.28 4.14 -0.94
N THR A 276 10.35 4.96 -0.46
CA THR A 276 10.66 6.22 0.22
C THR A 276 10.56 6.07 1.73
N PHE A 277 11.58 6.52 2.42
CA PHE A 277 11.68 6.52 3.88
C PHE A 277 11.57 7.96 4.38
N ILE A 278 10.56 8.22 5.21
CA ILE A 278 10.31 9.53 5.80
C ILE A 278 10.56 9.45 7.29
N LYS A 279 11.60 10.14 7.74
CA LYS A 279 11.98 10.23 9.14
C LYS A 279 11.10 11.21 9.89
N GLU A 280 10.56 10.78 11.00
CA GLU A 280 9.96 11.62 12.02
C GLU A 280 11.01 11.96 13.08
N SER A 281 11.54 13.18 13.07
CA SER A 281 12.49 13.66 14.08
C SER A 281 11.77 14.16 15.33
N SER A 282 10.59 14.78 15.15
CA SER A 282 9.65 15.18 16.21
C SER A 282 8.23 15.16 15.66
N PRO A 283 7.17 15.31 16.49
CA PRO A 283 5.78 15.36 16.02
C PRO A 283 5.46 16.50 15.03
N THR A 284 6.40 17.41 14.79
CA THR A 284 6.26 18.53 13.84
C THR A 284 7.39 18.63 12.82
N SER A 285 8.34 17.67 12.83
CA SER A 285 9.52 17.71 11.96
C SER A 285 9.72 16.39 11.24
N PHE A 286 9.59 16.45 9.92
CA PHE A 286 9.63 15.29 9.03
C PHE A 286 10.51 15.60 7.81
N ALA A 287 11.23 14.61 7.33
CA ALA A 287 12.05 14.72 6.12
C ALA A 287 12.14 13.39 5.38
N VAL A 288 12.25 13.45 4.07
CA VAL A 288 12.66 12.28 3.28
C VAL A 288 14.11 11.98 3.62
N GLU A 289 14.36 10.82 4.23
CA GLU A 289 15.71 10.39 4.62
C GLU A 289 16.39 9.61 3.49
N GLN A 290 15.61 8.77 2.80
CA GLN A 290 16.12 7.97 1.69
C GLN A 290 15.03 7.66 0.68
N THR A 291 15.42 7.60 -0.60
CA THR A 291 14.66 6.95 -1.66
C THR A 291 15.52 5.79 -2.19
N LEU A 292 15.11 4.57 -1.90
CA LEU A 292 15.82 3.34 -2.30
C LEU A 292 15.29 2.84 -3.64
N GLN A 293 16.17 2.49 -4.57
CA GLN A 293 15.78 1.80 -5.80
C GLN A 293 15.39 0.35 -5.51
N THR A 294 14.23 -0.05 -5.99
CA THR A 294 13.67 -1.42 -5.94
C THR A 294 13.29 -1.90 -7.35
N MET A 295 12.39 -2.88 -7.46
CA MET A 295 11.87 -3.33 -8.76
C MET A 295 10.64 -2.52 -9.17
N ALA A 296 10.54 -2.16 -10.43
CA ALA A 296 9.34 -1.55 -11.01
C ALA A 296 8.12 -2.46 -10.76
N GLY A 297 7.06 -1.88 -10.22
CA GLY A 297 5.86 -2.61 -9.83
C GLY A 297 5.81 -3.09 -8.39
N ALA A 298 6.86 -2.91 -7.61
CA ALA A 298 6.88 -3.17 -6.18
C ALA A 298 6.12 -2.07 -5.42
N LYS A 299 4.79 -2.13 -5.44
CA LYS A 299 3.87 -1.07 -4.97
C LYS A 299 3.32 -1.29 -3.56
N THR A 300 3.40 -2.52 -3.04
CA THR A 300 2.92 -2.89 -1.71
C THR A 300 4.06 -3.37 -0.84
N LEU A 301 3.95 -3.16 0.47
CA LEU A 301 4.97 -3.60 1.42
C LEU A 301 4.34 -4.16 2.70
N ALA A 302 5.11 -4.99 3.38
CA ALA A 302 4.85 -5.43 4.75
C ALA A 302 6.10 -5.20 5.61
N LEU A 303 5.88 -4.83 6.87
CA LEU A 303 6.93 -4.62 7.86
C LEU A 303 6.94 -5.77 8.88
N ASP A 304 8.07 -6.43 9.02
CA ASP A 304 8.37 -7.28 10.18
C ASP A 304 8.93 -6.43 11.32
N THR A 305 8.08 -6.07 12.26
CA THR A 305 8.43 -5.24 13.42
C THR A 305 9.44 -5.91 14.36
N LYS A 306 9.58 -7.24 14.30
CA LYS A 306 10.55 -7.98 15.12
C LYS A 306 11.98 -7.81 14.62
N THR A 307 12.18 -7.84 13.30
CA THR A 307 13.51 -7.76 12.67
C THR A 307 13.79 -6.41 12.01
N ASN A 308 12.79 -5.53 11.89
CA ASN A 308 12.76 -4.30 11.09
C ASN A 308 13.04 -4.52 9.61
N ARG A 309 12.73 -5.70 9.09
CA ARG A 309 12.80 -5.99 7.67
C ARG A 309 11.50 -5.61 6.99
N LEU A 310 11.64 -5.11 5.79
CA LEU A 310 10.53 -4.78 4.90
C LEU A 310 10.50 -5.80 3.77
N PHE A 311 9.31 -6.15 3.36
CA PHE A 311 9.07 -7.05 2.23
C PHE A 311 8.22 -6.36 1.20
N THR A 312 8.62 -6.43 -0.04
CA THR A 312 7.84 -6.00 -1.20
C THR A 312 7.96 -7.04 -2.29
N MET A 313 7.16 -6.94 -3.33
CA MET A 313 7.12 -7.92 -4.40
C MET A 313 6.88 -7.28 -5.76
N ALA A 314 7.47 -7.85 -6.79
CA ALA A 314 7.26 -7.44 -8.17
C ALA A 314 7.52 -8.59 -9.14
N ALA A 315 7.14 -8.38 -10.39
CA ALA A 315 7.50 -9.24 -11.51
C ALA A 315 8.12 -8.41 -12.63
N GLU A 316 8.87 -9.04 -13.50
CA GLU A 316 9.32 -8.45 -14.74
C GLU A 316 8.21 -8.61 -15.80
N PHE A 317 8.11 -7.62 -16.69
CA PHE A 317 7.11 -7.61 -17.76
C PHE A 317 7.81 -7.40 -19.10
N GLY A 318 7.30 -8.04 -20.11
CA GLY A 318 7.73 -7.82 -21.50
C GLY A 318 7.36 -6.41 -22.00
N PRO A 319 7.77 -6.07 -23.23
CA PRO A 319 7.39 -4.81 -23.84
C PRO A 319 5.86 -4.74 -23.98
N PRO A 320 5.27 -3.55 -23.78
CA PRO A 320 3.82 -3.38 -23.98
C PRO A 320 3.46 -3.54 -25.46
N PRO A 321 2.23 -3.98 -25.77
CA PRO A 321 1.72 -3.92 -27.13
C PRO A 321 1.81 -2.51 -27.73
N PRO A 322 2.00 -2.36 -29.07
CA PRO A 322 2.17 -1.05 -29.70
C PRO A 322 1.06 -0.04 -29.42
N ASP A 323 -0.18 -0.53 -29.25
CA ASP A 323 -1.37 0.30 -29.01
C ASP A 323 -1.78 0.36 -27.53
N ALA A 324 -0.92 -0.09 -26.61
CA ALA A 324 -1.22 -0.12 -25.19
C ALA A 324 -1.33 1.29 -24.62
N LYS A 325 -2.48 1.57 -23.99
CA LYS A 325 -2.74 2.86 -23.32
C LYS A 325 -2.23 2.82 -21.87
N PRO A 326 -1.88 3.99 -21.30
CA PRO A 326 -1.58 4.07 -19.88
C PRO A 326 -2.73 3.50 -19.03
N GLY A 327 -2.37 2.81 -17.96
CA GLY A 327 -3.30 2.32 -16.98
C GLY A 327 -3.84 3.45 -16.08
N PRO A 328 -4.69 3.11 -15.09
CA PRO A 328 -5.19 4.07 -14.11
C PRO A 328 -4.05 4.85 -13.43
N ALA A 329 -4.31 6.11 -13.06
CA ALA A 329 -3.33 7.03 -12.45
C ALA A 329 -2.01 7.18 -13.26
N GLY A 330 -2.10 7.11 -14.60
CA GLY A 330 -0.93 7.31 -15.48
C GLY A 330 0.11 6.19 -15.43
N ARG A 331 -0.23 5.01 -14.89
CA ARG A 331 0.70 3.86 -14.85
C ARG A 331 1.17 3.50 -16.27
N PRO A 332 2.49 3.35 -16.49
CA PRO A 332 2.99 2.91 -17.80
C PRO A 332 2.34 1.59 -18.25
N PRO A 333 2.03 1.45 -19.53
CA PRO A 333 1.51 0.18 -20.05
C PRO A 333 2.57 -0.91 -19.92
N ARG A 334 2.11 -2.16 -19.74
CA ARG A 334 2.98 -3.33 -19.60
C ARG A 334 2.61 -4.39 -20.62
N GLY A 335 3.60 -5.17 -21.03
CA GLY A 335 3.40 -6.43 -21.71
C GLY A 335 3.00 -7.56 -20.75
N PRO A 336 3.02 -8.80 -21.23
CA PRO A 336 2.79 -9.97 -20.40
C PRO A 336 3.89 -10.09 -19.33
N MET A 337 3.52 -10.65 -18.17
CA MET A 337 4.48 -11.02 -17.14
C MET A 337 5.46 -12.05 -17.69
N ILE A 338 6.75 -11.86 -17.44
CA ILE A 338 7.78 -12.82 -17.81
C ILE A 338 7.69 -14.00 -16.84
N GLU A 339 7.53 -15.19 -17.38
CA GLU A 339 7.43 -16.43 -16.62
C GLU A 339 8.61 -16.60 -15.65
N GLY A 340 8.33 -17.02 -14.43
CA GLY A 340 9.34 -17.23 -13.39
C GLY A 340 9.99 -15.96 -12.81
N SER A 341 9.63 -14.76 -13.29
CA SER A 341 10.26 -13.51 -12.84
C SER A 341 9.74 -12.99 -11.52
N PHE A 342 8.58 -13.45 -11.05
CA PHE A 342 7.98 -12.94 -9.82
C PHE A 342 8.92 -13.13 -8.63
N SER A 343 9.17 -12.04 -7.93
CA SER A 343 10.19 -11.95 -6.89
C SER A 343 9.67 -11.28 -5.63
N ILE A 344 10.16 -11.73 -4.49
CA ILE A 344 10.01 -11.06 -3.21
C ILE A 344 11.34 -10.38 -2.86
N LEU A 345 11.31 -9.10 -2.54
CA LEU A 345 12.46 -8.35 -2.09
C LEU A 345 12.37 -8.17 -0.57
N MET A 346 13.48 -8.48 0.11
CA MET A 346 13.68 -8.18 1.52
C MET A 346 14.58 -6.96 1.61
N VAL A 347 14.11 -5.92 2.29
CA VAL A 347 14.83 -4.65 2.48
C VAL A 347 15.13 -4.45 3.96
N GLY A 348 16.29 -3.88 4.26
CA GLY A 348 16.71 -3.56 5.62
C GLY A 348 18.00 -2.74 5.64
N GLN A 349 18.45 -2.38 6.84
CA GLN A 349 19.70 -1.66 7.07
C GLN A 349 20.90 -2.61 7.11
#